data_c5f19ec792cbf5257a2daeed9fd7b42b
#
_entry.id   c5f19ec792cbf5257a2daeed9fd7b42b
#
_cell.length_a   1.000
_cell.length_b   1.000
_cell.length_c   1.000
_cell.angle_alpha   90.00
_cell.angle_beta   90.00
_cell.angle_gamma   90.00
#
_symmetry.space_group_name_H-M   'P 1'
#
loop_
_entity.id
_entity.type
_entity.pdbx_description
1 polymer ?
#
loop_
_entity_poly.entity_id
_entity_poly.type
_entity_poly.pdbx_seq_one_letter_code
_entity_poly.pdbx_strand_id
1 'polypeptide(L)'
;LPKTLFEMRAGLPKKEPVMLKDWDDNDLYNQLMKHNEGKPQFILHDGPPYANGNIHMGTALNKIIKDIIIRDKNMEGFQAPYVPGFDTHGLPIELKALSSVGDKKKDISKLELRQICEKFATEHIDIMSDQFKRLGVIGDFEHPYLTLKPEFEARQIEIFGEMAKKGYIYKGLKPVYWCPDCRTALAEAEIEYGEDDCDSIFVRFHVSQDPNGVLAKHGIPMDKTYFVIWTTTTWTLPANEAICLNGQFEYSFVKIGDEFHIMATELVKSVMDACHIENYEIVGEPVPGTEFELMRYNHVYLPKEGWVILGDHVTLESGSGCVHTAGGHGVDDFNVCQKYPQVPITVPVDDGGYLTELAGKYAGQRVWAANKTILADLTESGAVMGQVHIKHQYPHCWRCHHPIIFRATEQWFCSIAKFREDVYKAIDTVTWMPDWGHDRMKGMVRDRNDWWHQPPAHLGRAHSRILLQEVAATLPHHRCHHQGCQRPVPQGRFRCMV
;
A
#
# COMPACT_ATOMS: atom_id res chain seq x y z
N LEU A 1 -8.78 -11.64 -63.25
CA LEU A 1 -9.14 -11.85 -61.88
C LEU A 1 -10.44 -12.69 -61.81
N PRO A 2 -10.54 -13.69 -60.97
CA PRO A 2 -11.78 -14.45 -60.82
C PRO A 2 -12.91 -13.52 -60.37
N LYS A 3 -14.09 -13.71 -60.92
CA LYS A 3 -15.29 -13.01 -60.45
C LYS A 3 -15.66 -13.56 -59.06
N THR A 4 -15.75 -12.66 -58.08
CA THR A 4 -16.16 -13.01 -56.69
C THR A 4 -17.35 -12.13 -56.28
N LEU A 5 -18.17 -12.68 -55.40
CA LEU A 5 -19.26 -11.93 -54.75
C LEU A 5 -18.76 -11.03 -53.60
N PHE A 6 -17.49 -11.17 -53.20
CA PHE A 6 -16.89 -10.31 -52.20
C PHE A 6 -16.62 -8.92 -52.75
N GLU A 7 -17.03 -7.91 -52.02
CA GLU A 7 -16.77 -6.54 -52.35
C GLU A 7 -15.28 -6.21 -52.21
N MET A 8 -14.74 -5.43 -53.13
CA MET A 8 -13.33 -4.98 -53.12
C MET A 8 -12.98 -4.10 -51.89
N ARG A 9 -13.97 -3.46 -51.30
CA ARG A 9 -13.83 -2.64 -50.08
C ARG A 9 -14.61 -3.27 -48.99
N ALA A 10 -13.98 -3.44 -47.82
CA ALA A 10 -14.63 -4.04 -46.63
C ALA A 10 -15.85 -3.24 -46.17
N GLY A 11 -15.77 -1.90 -46.15
CA GLY A 11 -16.89 -1.02 -45.77
C GLY A 11 -17.40 -1.26 -44.35
N LEU A 12 -16.54 -1.76 -43.42
CA LEU A 12 -16.90 -2.22 -42.08
C LEU A 12 -17.77 -1.24 -41.29
N PRO A 13 -17.52 0.08 -41.25
CA PRO A 13 -18.35 1.00 -40.50
C PRO A 13 -19.86 0.98 -40.86
N LYS A 14 -20.17 0.54 -42.11
CA LYS A 14 -21.55 0.42 -42.60
C LYS A 14 -22.11 -0.99 -42.44
N LYS A 15 -21.25 -2.01 -42.57
CA LYS A 15 -21.65 -3.42 -42.52
C LYS A 15 -21.82 -3.93 -41.09
N GLU A 16 -20.88 -3.58 -40.23
CA GLU A 16 -20.91 -4.08 -38.81
C GLU A 16 -22.22 -3.75 -38.11
N PRO A 17 -22.79 -2.53 -38.13
CA PRO A 17 -24.07 -2.27 -37.49
C PRO A 17 -25.22 -3.14 -38.03
N VAL A 18 -25.19 -3.47 -39.33
CA VAL A 18 -26.22 -4.36 -39.91
C VAL A 18 -26.03 -5.78 -39.43
N MET A 19 -24.79 -6.26 -39.31
CA MET A 19 -24.47 -7.60 -38.80
C MET A 19 -24.84 -7.71 -37.33
N LEU A 20 -24.53 -6.70 -36.54
CA LEU A 20 -24.86 -6.69 -35.10
C LEU A 20 -26.37 -6.72 -34.89
N LYS A 21 -27.11 -5.96 -35.68
CA LYS A 21 -28.56 -5.97 -35.65
C LYS A 21 -29.13 -7.35 -36.01
N ASP A 22 -28.57 -8.00 -37.03
CA ASP A 22 -28.98 -9.35 -37.41
C ASP A 22 -28.71 -10.38 -36.30
N TRP A 23 -27.59 -10.25 -35.58
CA TRP A 23 -27.29 -11.11 -34.42
C TRP A 23 -28.26 -10.88 -33.26
N ASP A 24 -28.63 -9.63 -32.98
CA ASP A 24 -29.59 -9.29 -31.93
C ASP A 24 -31.02 -9.76 -32.32
N ASP A 25 -31.47 -9.48 -33.55
CA ASP A 25 -32.80 -9.88 -34.06
C ASP A 25 -32.98 -11.42 -34.05
N ASN A 26 -31.91 -12.17 -34.23
CA ASN A 26 -31.90 -13.64 -34.22
C ASN A 26 -31.55 -14.24 -32.86
N ASP A 27 -31.28 -13.43 -31.83
CA ASP A 27 -30.89 -13.90 -30.49
C ASP A 27 -29.72 -14.90 -30.54
N LEU A 28 -28.66 -14.50 -31.26
CA LEU A 28 -27.52 -15.39 -31.58
C LEU A 28 -26.89 -16.03 -30.34
N TYR A 29 -26.74 -15.29 -29.24
CA TYR A 29 -26.11 -15.80 -28.02
C TYR A 29 -26.91 -16.97 -27.44
N ASN A 30 -28.22 -16.83 -27.23
CA ASN A 30 -29.03 -17.86 -26.66
C ASN A 30 -29.21 -19.09 -27.62
N GLN A 31 -29.24 -18.85 -28.94
CA GLN A 31 -29.22 -19.93 -29.91
C GLN A 31 -27.93 -20.75 -29.81
N LEU A 32 -26.76 -20.07 -29.65
CA LEU A 32 -25.45 -20.70 -29.49
C LEU A 32 -25.42 -21.55 -28.21
N MET A 33 -25.89 -20.99 -27.08
CA MET A 33 -25.96 -21.70 -25.81
C MET A 33 -26.85 -22.95 -25.87
N LYS A 34 -28.01 -22.82 -26.52
CA LYS A 34 -28.93 -23.95 -26.74
C LYS A 34 -28.33 -25.01 -27.65
N HIS A 35 -27.64 -24.62 -28.74
CA HIS A 35 -26.97 -25.53 -29.65
C HIS A 35 -25.90 -26.39 -28.94
N ASN A 36 -25.21 -25.81 -27.98
CA ASN A 36 -24.13 -26.41 -27.23
C ASN A 36 -24.58 -26.98 -25.86
N GLU A 37 -25.88 -27.04 -25.61
CA GLU A 37 -26.44 -27.59 -24.37
C GLU A 37 -26.02 -29.06 -24.19
N GLY A 38 -25.58 -29.41 -22.96
CA GLY A 38 -25.13 -30.72 -22.60
C GLY A 38 -23.71 -31.11 -23.05
N LYS A 39 -23.02 -30.24 -23.77
CA LYS A 39 -21.60 -30.42 -24.12
C LYS A 39 -20.69 -30.07 -22.93
N PRO A 40 -19.40 -30.46 -22.94
CA PRO A 40 -18.45 -30.07 -21.90
C PRO A 40 -18.43 -28.55 -21.74
N GLN A 41 -18.41 -28.08 -20.49
CA GLN A 41 -18.39 -26.63 -20.21
C GLN A 41 -16.98 -26.10 -20.29
N PHE A 42 -16.86 -24.89 -20.88
CA PHE A 42 -15.66 -24.04 -20.81
C PHE A 42 -16.06 -22.69 -20.25
N ILE A 43 -15.62 -22.37 -19.03
CA ILE A 43 -15.97 -21.13 -18.34
C ILE A 43 -14.78 -20.19 -18.35
N LEU A 44 -14.91 -19.07 -19.06
CA LEU A 44 -13.95 -18.00 -19.04
C LEU A 44 -14.36 -16.98 -17.98
N HIS A 45 -13.55 -16.85 -16.92
CA HIS A 45 -13.79 -15.84 -15.90
C HIS A 45 -13.49 -14.44 -16.42
N ASP A 46 -14.45 -13.52 -16.29
CA ASP A 46 -14.27 -12.13 -16.67
C ASP A 46 -13.73 -11.31 -15.50
N GLY A 47 -12.61 -10.57 -15.71
CA GLY A 47 -12.19 -9.53 -14.81
C GLY A 47 -13.03 -8.28 -15.04
N PRO A 48 -13.85 -7.85 -14.06
CA PRO A 48 -14.80 -6.78 -14.25
C PRO A 48 -14.09 -5.43 -14.35
N PRO A 49 -14.31 -4.62 -15.41
CA PRO A 49 -13.83 -3.25 -15.45
C PRO A 49 -14.65 -2.35 -14.51
N TYR A 50 -14.05 -1.27 -14.05
CA TYR A 50 -14.78 -0.25 -13.30
C TYR A 50 -15.82 0.44 -14.19
N ALA A 51 -17.07 0.51 -13.69
CA ALA A 51 -18.17 1.20 -14.37
C ALA A 51 -18.10 2.73 -14.14
N ASN A 52 -17.07 3.38 -14.69
CA ASN A 52 -16.76 4.79 -14.40
C ASN A 52 -16.42 5.66 -15.61
N GLY A 53 -16.68 5.20 -16.83
CA GLY A 53 -16.39 5.95 -18.03
C GLY A 53 -16.55 5.13 -19.31
N ASN A 54 -16.18 5.73 -20.43
CA ASN A 54 -16.11 5.00 -21.70
C ASN A 54 -15.01 3.94 -21.67
N ILE A 55 -15.16 2.89 -22.50
CA ILE A 55 -14.09 1.91 -22.69
C ILE A 55 -12.86 2.56 -23.33
N HIS A 56 -11.67 2.11 -22.93
CA HIS A 56 -10.41 2.50 -23.54
C HIS A 56 -9.80 1.32 -24.32
N MET A 57 -8.71 1.56 -25.06
CA MET A 57 -8.06 0.54 -25.89
C MET A 57 -7.70 -0.72 -25.12
N GLY A 58 -7.23 -0.61 -23.87
CA GLY A 58 -6.93 -1.76 -23.04
C GLY A 58 -8.17 -2.60 -22.70
N THR A 59 -9.30 -1.94 -22.38
CA THR A 59 -10.57 -2.62 -22.15
C THR A 59 -11.09 -3.31 -23.41
N ALA A 60 -11.00 -2.62 -24.56
CA ALA A 60 -11.38 -3.17 -25.86
C ALA A 60 -10.54 -4.42 -26.20
N LEU A 61 -9.20 -4.34 -26.07
CA LEU A 61 -8.29 -5.46 -26.32
C LEU A 61 -8.64 -6.66 -25.44
N ASN A 62 -8.86 -6.44 -24.13
CA ASN A 62 -9.22 -7.49 -23.19
C ASN A 62 -10.51 -8.20 -23.60
N LYS A 63 -11.56 -7.46 -23.94
CA LYS A 63 -12.85 -8.02 -24.31
C LYS A 63 -12.84 -8.74 -25.66
N ILE A 64 -12.13 -8.17 -26.66
CA ILE A 64 -12.00 -8.81 -27.98
C ILE A 64 -11.25 -10.14 -27.88
N ILE A 65 -10.14 -10.21 -27.12
CA ILE A 65 -9.41 -11.47 -26.94
C ILE A 65 -10.29 -12.51 -26.25
N LYS A 66 -11.05 -12.15 -25.24
CA LYS A 66 -12.00 -13.05 -24.56
C LYS A 66 -13.08 -13.53 -25.50
N ASP A 67 -13.66 -12.65 -26.31
CA ASP A 67 -14.68 -13.00 -27.30
C ASP A 67 -14.14 -14.01 -28.33
N ILE A 68 -12.89 -13.81 -28.82
CA ILE A 68 -12.24 -14.76 -29.72
C ILE A 68 -12.13 -16.15 -29.07
N ILE A 69 -11.67 -16.23 -27.83
CA ILE A 69 -11.53 -17.49 -27.07
C ILE A 69 -12.91 -18.17 -26.91
N ILE A 70 -13.94 -17.42 -26.52
CA ILE A 70 -15.29 -17.94 -26.31
C ILE A 70 -15.87 -18.48 -27.62
N ARG A 71 -15.70 -17.78 -28.71
CA ARG A 71 -16.15 -18.23 -30.04
C ARG A 71 -15.42 -19.51 -30.47
N ASP A 72 -14.10 -19.54 -30.31
CA ASP A 72 -13.27 -20.70 -30.62
C ASP A 72 -13.75 -21.94 -29.85
N LYS A 73 -13.92 -21.82 -28.54
CA LYS A 73 -14.40 -22.93 -27.69
C LYS A 73 -15.81 -23.39 -28.05
N ASN A 74 -16.71 -22.48 -28.38
CA ASN A 74 -18.03 -22.85 -28.85
C ASN A 74 -17.97 -23.60 -30.20
N MET A 75 -17.08 -23.22 -31.12
CA MET A 75 -16.87 -23.93 -32.40
C MET A 75 -16.18 -25.28 -32.22
N GLU A 76 -15.32 -25.44 -31.22
CA GLU A 76 -14.69 -26.71 -30.84
C GLU A 76 -15.68 -27.72 -30.20
N GLY A 77 -16.89 -27.28 -29.92
CA GLY A 77 -17.94 -28.14 -29.36
C GLY A 77 -18.02 -28.10 -27.83
N PHE A 78 -17.55 -27.06 -27.19
CA PHE A 78 -17.84 -26.78 -25.81
C PHE A 78 -19.10 -25.93 -25.66
N GLN A 79 -19.76 -26.00 -24.51
CA GLN A 79 -20.68 -24.97 -24.06
C GLN A 79 -19.87 -23.92 -23.32
N ALA A 80 -19.58 -22.80 -23.97
CA ALA A 80 -18.75 -21.73 -23.46
C ALA A 80 -19.57 -20.44 -23.23
N PRO A 81 -20.29 -20.32 -22.09
CA PRO A 81 -21.03 -19.13 -21.75
C PRO A 81 -20.07 -17.98 -21.42
N TYR A 82 -20.47 -16.76 -21.75
CA TYR A 82 -19.78 -15.56 -21.36
C TYR A 82 -20.74 -14.61 -20.63
N VAL A 83 -20.48 -14.38 -19.34
CA VAL A 83 -21.22 -13.43 -18.51
C VAL A 83 -20.31 -12.25 -18.21
N PRO A 84 -20.54 -11.09 -18.82
CA PRO A 84 -19.74 -9.89 -18.55
C PRO A 84 -19.93 -9.43 -17.11
N GLY A 85 -18.86 -8.91 -16.50
CA GLY A 85 -18.92 -8.34 -15.16
C GLY A 85 -18.55 -6.86 -15.13
N PHE A 86 -19.03 -6.15 -14.12
CA PHE A 86 -18.70 -4.75 -13.89
C PHE A 86 -18.37 -4.51 -12.41
N ASP A 87 -17.23 -3.87 -12.15
CA ASP A 87 -16.87 -3.39 -10.83
C ASP A 87 -17.50 -2.02 -10.61
N THR A 88 -18.42 -1.98 -9.65
CA THR A 88 -19.29 -0.84 -9.39
C THR A 88 -19.02 -0.19 -8.03
N HIS A 89 -17.94 -0.60 -7.35
CA HIS A 89 -17.56 -0.14 -6.03
C HIS A 89 -16.21 0.59 -6.00
N GLY A 90 -15.96 1.23 -4.85
CA GLY A 90 -14.68 1.80 -4.50
C GLY A 90 -14.45 3.23 -4.97
N LEU A 91 -13.27 3.73 -4.65
CA LEU A 91 -12.86 5.11 -4.93
C LEU A 91 -12.91 5.51 -6.41
N PRO A 92 -12.62 4.63 -7.39
CA PRO A 92 -12.71 5.01 -8.81
C PRO A 92 -14.13 5.45 -9.24
N ILE A 93 -15.16 4.85 -8.65
CA ILE A 93 -16.57 5.27 -8.86
C ILE A 93 -16.85 6.55 -8.07
N GLU A 94 -16.52 6.56 -6.77
CA GLU A 94 -16.83 7.63 -5.83
C GLU A 94 -16.22 8.97 -6.26
N LEU A 95 -14.95 9.00 -6.65
CA LEU A 95 -14.27 10.21 -7.11
C LEU A 95 -14.91 10.77 -8.38
N LYS A 96 -15.26 9.92 -9.34
CA LYS A 96 -15.91 10.32 -10.58
C LYS A 96 -17.34 10.83 -10.32
N ALA A 97 -18.12 10.11 -9.52
CA ALA A 97 -19.46 10.52 -9.12
C ALA A 97 -19.44 11.86 -8.37
N LEU A 98 -18.52 12.05 -7.41
CA LEU A 98 -18.35 13.31 -6.70
C LEU A 98 -17.90 14.45 -7.60
N SER A 99 -17.11 14.18 -8.64
CA SER A 99 -16.69 15.24 -9.58
C SER A 99 -17.88 15.84 -10.32
N SER A 100 -18.95 15.07 -10.54
CA SER A 100 -20.16 15.53 -11.19
C SER A 100 -21.07 16.42 -10.31
N VAL A 101 -20.88 16.38 -8.98
CA VAL A 101 -21.73 17.10 -8.02
C VAL A 101 -21.24 18.53 -7.74
N GLY A 102 -19.99 18.87 -8.09
CA GLY A 102 -19.41 20.21 -7.93
C GLY A 102 -19.22 20.63 -6.47
N ASP A 103 -19.56 21.89 -6.12
CA ASP A 103 -19.29 22.48 -4.81
C ASP A 103 -20.14 21.93 -3.65
N LYS A 104 -21.22 21.20 -3.96
CA LYS A 104 -22.09 20.57 -2.95
C LYS A 104 -21.46 19.40 -2.21
N LYS A 105 -20.23 19.01 -2.54
CA LYS A 105 -19.51 17.86 -1.94
C LYS A 105 -19.45 17.87 -0.41
N LYS A 106 -19.43 19.06 0.20
CA LYS A 106 -19.24 19.20 1.67
C LYS A 106 -20.49 18.86 2.48
N ASP A 107 -21.68 18.93 1.88
CA ASP A 107 -22.96 18.81 2.57
C ASP A 107 -23.68 17.49 2.30
N ILE A 108 -23.08 16.60 1.49
CA ILE A 108 -23.68 15.31 1.09
C ILE A 108 -23.58 14.31 2.23
N SER A 109 -24.69 13.74 2.62
CA SER A 109 -24.73 12.62 3.57
C SER A 109 -24.16 11.34 2.94
N LYS A 110 -23.70 10.40 3.80
CA LYS A 110 -23.18 9.11 3.31
C LYS A 110 -24.19 8.30 2.51
N LEU A 111 -25.49 8.42 2.84
CA LEU A 111 -26.56 7.74 2.12
C LEU A 111 -26.75 8.35 0.73
N GLU A 112 -26.82 9.66 0.64
CA GLU A 112 -26.91 10.37 -0.65
C GLU A 112 -25.70 10.06 -1.54
N LEU A 113 -24.48 10.05 -0.98
CA LEU A 113 -23.29 9.69 -1.72
C LEU A 113 -23.41 8.28 -2.33
N ARG A 114 -23.92 7.31 -1.58
CA ARG A 114 -24.15 5.95 -2.09
C ARG A 114 -25.14 5.94 -3.25
N GLN A 115 -26.26 6.64 -3.12
CA GLN A 115 -27.26 6.73 -4.17
C GLN A 115 -26.73 7.40 -5.45
N ILE A 116 -25.93 8.46 -5.29
CA ILE A 116 -25.27 9.13 -6.42
C ILE A 116 -24.30 8.17 -7.13
N CYS A 117 -23.50 7.44 -6.38
CA CYS A 117 -22.53 6.49 -6.94
C CYS A 117 -23.22 5.28 -7.59
N GLU A 118 -24.29 4.74 -6.99
CA GLU A 118 -25.08 3.66 -7.56
C GLU A 118 -25.69 4.07 -8.91
N LYS A 119 -26.31 5.24 -8.95
CA LYS A 119 -26.85 5.79 -10.18
C LYS A 119 -25.78 5.99 -11.25
N PHE A 120 -24.64 6.60 -10.86
CA PHE A 120 -23.50 6.83 -11.74
C PHE A 120 -22.97 5.51 -12.33
N ALA A 121 -22.76 4.49 -11.49
CA ALA A 121 -22.26 3.20 -11.93
C ALA A 121 -23.26 2.50 -12.86
N THR A 122 -24.56 2.53 -12.56
CA THR A 122 -25.61 1.93 -13.40
C THR A 122 -25.66 2.56 -14.79
N GLU A 123 -25.61 3.88 -14.89
CA GLU A 123 -25.55 4.58 -16.18
C GLU A 123 -24.32 4.17 -17.01
N HIS A 124 -23.18 3.97 -16.37
CA HIS A 124 -21.95 3.57 -17.07
C HIS A 124 -21.92 2.08 -17.44
N ILE A 125 -22.64 1.21 -16.72
CA ILE A 125 -22.83 -0.18 -17.13
C ILE A 125 -23.53 -0.22 -18.50
N ASP A 126 -24.59 0.55 -18.69
CA ASP A 126 -25.34 0.59 -19.95
C ASP A 126 -24.45 1.11 -21.08
N ILE A 127 -23.77 2.24 -20.85
CA ILE A 127 -22.84 2.82 -21.84
C ILE A 127 -21.76 1.83 -22.27
N MET A 128 -21.10 1.18 -21.30
CA MET A 128 -20.02 0.24 -21.57
C MET A 128 -20.53 -1.03 -22.25
N SER A 129 -21.70 -1.52 -21.87
CA SER A 129 -22.34 -2.68 -22.49
C SER A 129 -22.62 -2.42 -23.98
N ASP A 130 -23.16 -1.25 -24.31
CA ASP A 130 -23.39 -0.85 -25.69
C ASP A 130 -22.07 -0.75 -26.49
N GLN A 131 -21.02 -0.24 -25.86
CA GLN A 131 -19.70 -0.15 -26.48
C GLN A 131 -19.08 -1.55 -26.70
N PHE A 132 -19.24 -2.49 -25.78
CA PHE A 132 -18.80 -3.87 -25.98
C PHE A 132 -19.60 -4.58 -27.08
N LYS A 133 -20.91 -4.43 -27.09
CA LYS A 133 -21.77 -4.95 -28.17
C LYS A 133 -21.35 -4.34 -29.52
N ARG A 134 -21.02 -3.02 -29.54
CA ARG A 134 -20.53 -2.37 -30.77
C ARG A 134 -19.21 -2.97 -31.29
N LEU A 135 -18.34 -3.48 -30.41
CA LEU A 135 -17.14 -4.22 -30.80
C LEU A 135 -17.44 -5.64 -31.30
N GLY A 136 -18.69 -6.10 -31.23
CA GLY A 136 -19.11 -7.41 -31.65
C GLY A 136 -18.93 -8.49 -30.57
N VAL A 137 -18.71 -8.14 -29.32
CA VAL A 137 -18.60 -9.08 -28.21
C VAL A 137 -19.95 -9.78 -27.98
N ILE A 138 -19.95 -11.10 -27.96
CA ILE A 138 -21.13 -11.96 -27.69
C ILE A 138 -21.11 -12.42 -26.25
N GLY A 139 -22.21 -12.24 -25.53
CA GLY A 139 -22.35 -12.64 -24.14
C GLY A 139 -23.72 -12.31 -23.55
N ASP A 140 -23.96 -12.74 -22.30
CA ASP A 140 -25.18 -12.41 -21.57
C ASP A 140 -25.11 -11.01 -20.96
N PHE A 141 -25.35 -10.01 -21.78
CA PHE A 141 -25.41 -8.62 -21.34
C PHE A 141 -26.74 -8.26 -20.64
N GLU A 142 -27.74 -9.14 -20.67
CA GLU A 142 -29.00 -8.94 -19.96
C GLU A 142 -28.87 -9.30 -18.48
N HIS A 143 -28.01 -10.26 -18.17
CA HIS A 143 -27.78 -10.72 -16.81
C HIS A 143 -26.30 -10.63 -16.41
N PRO A 144 -25.66 -9.46 -16.53
CA PRO A 144 -24.28 -9.29 -16.14
C PRO A 144 -24.10 -9.48 -14.64
N TYR A 145 -22.93 -9.91 -14.18
CA TYR A 145 -22.65 -9.84 -12.77
C TYR A 145 -22.18 -8.44 -12.37
N LEU A 146 -22.80 -7.92 -11.33
CA LEU A 146 -22.53 -6.57 -10.82
C LEU A 146 -22.12 -6.67 -9.37
N THR A 147 -20.99 -6.05 -9.02
CA THR A 147 -20.49 -6.11 -7.64
C THR A 147 -21.37 -5.36 -6.64
N LEU A 148 -22.25 -4.44 -7.11
CA LEU A 148 -23.22 -3.71 -6.29
C LEU A 148 -24.51 -4.51 -5.96
N LYS A 149 -24.72 -5.68 -6.59
CA LYS A 149 -25.90 -6.49 -6.28
C LYS A 149 -25.81 -7.04 -4.85
N PRO A 150 -26.92 -6.99 -4.07
CA PRO A 150 -26.91 -7.46 -2.67
C PRO A 150 -26.44 -8.91 -2.52
N GLU A 151 -26.77 -9.78 -3.49
CA GLU A 151 -26.34 -11.19 -3.49
C GLU A 151 -24.83 -11.33 -3.62
N PHE A 152 -24.20 -10.45 -4.42
CA PHE A 152 -22.74 -10.43 -4.57
C PHE A 152 -22.08 -9.94 -3.28
N GLU A 153 -22.58 -8.88 -2.68
CA GLU A 153 -22.08 -8.36 -1.40
C GLU A 153 -22.25 -9.38 -0.26
N ALA A 154 -23.41 -10.05 -0.18
CA ALA A 154 -23.67 -11.08 0.80
C ALA A 154 -22.65 -12.22 0.68
N ARG A 155 -22.34 -12.65 -0.55
CA ARG A 155 -21.36 -13.71 -0.78
C ARG A 155 -19.93 -13.30 -0.39
N GLN A 156 -19.54 -12.05 -0.62
CA GLN A 156 -18.25 -11.53 -0.14
C GLN A 156 -18.16 -11.59 1.39
N ILE A 157 -19.23 -11.23 2.09
CA ILE A 157 -19.30 -11.27 3.55
C ILE A 157 -19.17 -12.69 4.08
N GLU A 158 -19.87 -13.67 3.46
CA GLU A 158 -19.76 -15.08 3.82
C GLU A 158 -18.32 -15.58 3.69
N ILE A 159 -17.67 -15.30 2.54
CA ILE A 159 -16.28 -15.71 2.29
C ILE A 159 -15.35 -15.08 3.33
N PHE A 160 -15.51 -13.78 3.61
CA PHE A 160 -14.73 -13.10 4.65
C PHE A 160 -14.90 -13.77 6.02
N GLY A 161 -16.14 -14.15 6.38
CA GLY A 161 -16.44 -14.87 7.61
C GLY A 161 -15.75 -16.23 7.68
N GLU A 162 -15.75 -16.99 6.60
CA GLU A 162 -15.04 -18.28 6.53
C GLU A 162 -13.51 -18.11 6.65
N MET A 163 -12.94 -17.09 6.01
CA MET A 163 -11.52 -16.76 6.16
C MET A 163 -11.16 -16.39 7.59
N ALA A 164 -12.03 -15.64 8.26
CA ALA A 164 -11.85 -15.27 9.66
C ALA A 164 -11.92 -16.50 10.58
N LYS A 165 -12.88 -17.40 10.39
CA LYS A 165 -12.98 -18.68 11.14
C LYS A 165 -11.74 -19.56 10.98
N LYS A 166 -11.13 -19.55 9.78
CA LYS A 166 -9.86 -20.24 9.51
C LYS A 166 -8.65 -19.54 10.12
N GLY A 167 -8.84 -18.38 10.74
CA GLY A 167 -7.76 -17.59 11.33
C GLY A 167 -6.84 -16.90 10.32
N TYR A 168 -7.27 -16.75 9.07
CA TYR A 168 -6.50 -16.01 8.07
C TYR A 168 -6.62 -14.50 8.23
N ILE A 169 -7.75 -14.02 8.75
CA ILE A 169 -8.03 -12.61 8.96
C ILE A 169 -7.63 -12.20 10.37
N TYR A 170 -6.92 -11.08 10.50
CA TYR A 170 -6.56 -10.50 11.77
C TYR A 170 -6.56 -8.96 11.69
N LYS A 171 -6.76 -8.32 12.84
CA LYS A 171 -6.63 -6.86 12.98
C LYS A 171 -5.22 -6.55 13.49
N GLY A 172 -4.54 -5.61 12.86
CA GLY A 172 -3.19 -5.21 13.24
C GLY A 172 -2.89 -3.76 12.91
N LEU A 173 -1.85 -3.24 13.53
CA LEU A 173 -1.24 -1.95 13.21
C LEU A 173 -0.01 -2.24 12.35
N LYS A 174 0.02 -1.77 11.11
CA LYS A 174 1.20 -1.89 10.23
C LYS A 174 1.34 -0.65 9.35
N PRO A 175 2.57 -0.25 9.00
CA PRO A 175 2.80 0.77 7.99
C PRO A 175 2.26 0.31 6.63
N VAL A 176 1.49 1.18 6.01
CA VAL A 176 0.97 0.99 4.64
C VAL A 176 1.28 2.24 3.84
N TYR A 177 1.31 2.12 2.51
CA TYR A 177 1.30 3.28 1.66
C TYR A 177 0.02 4.07 1.90
N TRP A 178 0.14 5.35 2.20
CA TRP A 178 -0.97 6.22 2.54
C TRP A 178 -0.95 7.50 1.72
N CYS A 179 -2.04 7.79 1.05
CA CYS A 179 -2.24 9.07 0.37
C CYS A 179 -2.96 10.06 1.30
N PRO A 180 -2.30 11.12 1.79
CA PRO A 180 -2.93 12.10 2.66
C PRO A 180 -4.03 12.92 1.98
N ASP A 181 -3.91 13.14 0.67
CA ASP A 181 -4.89 13.89 -0.11
C ASP A 181 -6.17 13.10 -0.37
N CYS A 182 -6.03 11.83 -0.73
CA CYS A 182 -7.17 10.92 -0.90
C CYS A 182 -7.64 10.32 0.43
N ARG A 183 -6.88 10.47 1.52
CA ARG A 183 -7.11 9.90 2.86
C ARG A 183 -7.40 8.40 2.81
N THR A 184 -6.56 7.70 2.09
CA THR A 184 -6.70 6.26 1.86
C THR A 184 -5.35 5.57 1.81
N ALA A 185 -5.34 4.32 2.21
CA ALA A 185 -4.23 3.44 1.96
C ALA A 185 -4.19 3.04 0.47
N LEU A 186 -3.02 2.68 -0.02
CA LEU A 186 -2.77 2.28 -1.40
C LEU A 186 -2.14 0.90 -1.45
N ALA A 187 -2.53 0.10 -2.45
CA ALA A 187 -1.81 -1.11 -2.79
C ALA A 187 -0.53 -0.76 -3.59
N GLU A 188 0.43 -1.67 -3.64
CA GLU A 188 1.67 -1.47 -4.41
C GLU A 188 1.41 -1.17 -5.91
N ALA A 189 0.39 -1.81 -6.49
CA ALA A 189 -0.04 -1.55 -7.87
C ALA A 189 -0.72 -0.19 -8.07
N GLU A 190 -0.98 0.55 -7.01
CA GLU A 190 -1.61 1.87 -7.02
C GLU A 190 -0.60 3.00 -6.79
N ILE A 191 0.69 2.70 -6.95
CA ILE A 191 1.80 3.63 -6.75
C ILE A 191 2.51 3.84 -8.08
N GLU A 192 2.81 5.09 -8.35
CA GLU A 192 3.64 5.53 -9.47
C GLU A 192 4.92 6.16 -8.90
N TYR A 193 6.09 5.82 -9.45
CA TYR A 193 7.34 6.44 -9.02
C TYR A 193 7.65 7.64 -9.89
N GLY A 194 7.95 8.77 -9.24
CA GLY A 194 8.37 10.02 -9.87
C GLY A 194 9.67 10.53 -9.26
N GLU A 195 10.37 11.40 -9.99
CA GLU A 195 11.53 12.10 -9.41
C GLU A 195 11.06 13.20 -8.48
N ASP A 196 11.60 13.20 -7.27
CA ASP A 196 11.43 14.26 -6.27
C ASP A 196 12.78 14.78 -5.80
N ASP A 197 12.81 16.09 -5.54
CA ASP A 197 13.95 16.77 -4.94
C ASP A 197 13.79 16.81 -3.42
N CYS A 198 14.81 16.39 -2.70
CA CYS A 198 14.81 16.52 -1.24
C CYS A 198 16.19 16.85 -0.68
N ASP A 199 16.18 17.40 0.52
CA ASP A 199 17.39 17.59 1.30
C ASP A 199 17.59 16.39 2.22
N SER A 200 18.68 15.65 2.03
CA SER A 200 19.14 14.66 2.99
C SER A 200 20.01 15.33 4.04
N ILE A 201 19.88 14.90 5.29
CA ILE A 201 20.59 15.50 6.41
C ILE A 201 21.28 14.46 7.28
N PHE A 202 22.42 14.85 7.84
CA PHE A 202 23.10 14.13 8.90
C PHE A 202 22.77 14.80 10.23
N VAL A 203 22.16 14.04 11.17
CA VAL A 203 21.69 14.56 12.45
C VAL A 203 22.35 13.82 13.59
N ARG A 204 22.81 14.53 14.60
CA ARG A 204 23.45 13.98 15.78
C ARG A 204 22.49 13.85 16.96
N PHE A 205 22.47 12.68 17.58
CA PHE A 205 21.66 12.34 18.74
C PHE A 205 22.56 12.07 19.93
N HIS A 206 22.44 12.85 20.98
CA HIS A 206 23.28 12.76 22.18
C HIS A 206 23.05 11.46 22.95
N VAL A 207 24.12 10.72 23.28
CA VAL A 207 24.05 9.52 24.11
C VAL A 207 23.64 9.87 25.53
N SER A 208 22.62 9.20 26.05
CA SER A 208 22.13 9.44 27.42
C SER A 208 22.45 8.30 28.40
N GLN A 209 22.57 7.03 27.89
CA GLN A 209 22.89 5.88 28.73
C GLN A 209 23.74 4.87 27.95
N ASP A 210 24.75 4.32 28.63
CA ASP A 210 25.64 3.27 28.14
C ASP A 210 25.63 2.07 29.09
N PRO A 211 24.61 1.20 29.03
CA PRO A 211 24.48 0.08 29.95
C PRO A 211 25.58 -0.98 29.80
N ASN A 212 26.23 -1.03 28.63
CA ASN A 212 27.28 -1.99 28.32
C ASN A 212 28.68 -1.48 28.66
N GLY A 213 28.81 -0.21 29.05
CA GLY A 213 30.07 0.45 29.40
C GLY A 213 31.03 0.59 28.21
N VAL A 214 30.52 0.64 27.00
CA VAL A 214 31.31 0.71 25.75
C VAL A 214 32.15 1.97 25.72
N LEU A 215 31.53 3.11 26.01
CA LEU A 215 32.22 4.39 26.01
C LEU A 215 33.32 4.44 27.07
N ALA A 216 33.04 3.93 28.26
CA ALA A 216 34.02 3.88 29.37
C ALA A 216 35.21 2.98 29.04
N LYS A 217 34.99 1.84 28.39
CA LYS A 217 36.08 0.91 27.97
C LYS A 217 37.06 1.58 26.98
N HIS A 218 36.52 2.48 26.14
CA HIS A 218 37.33 3.17 25.12
C HIS A 218 37.76 4.59 25.55
N GLY A 219 37.48 4.99 26.82
CA GLY A 219 37.86 6.30 27.36
C GLY A 219 37.12 7.47 26.72
N ILE A 220 35.93 7.22 26.18
CA ILE A 220 35.08 8.21 25.50
C ILE A 220 34.11 8.86 26.48
N PRO A 221 34.07 10.20 26.62
CA PRO A 221 33.15 10.88 27.54
C PRO A 221 31.73 10.86 27.01
N MET A 222 30.78 10.29 27.75
CA MET A 222 29.39 10.12 27.35
C MET A 222 28.67 11.47 27.12
N ASP A 223 28.97 12.49 27.92
CA ASP A 223 28.38 13.83 27.86
C ASP A 223 28.77 14.62 26.58
N LYS A 224 29.71 14.10 25.81
CA LYS A 224 30.16 14.68 24.53
C LYS A 224 30.02 13.71 23.36
N THR A 225 29.21 12.65 23.50
CA THR A 225 29.10 11.58 22.49
C THR A 225 27.73 11.57 21.84
N TYR A 226 27.73 11.38 20.50
CA TYR A 226 26.53 11.43 19.67
C TYR A 226 26.52 10.27 18.68
N PHE A 227 25.33 9.70 18.43
CA PHE A 227 25.09 8.89 17.22
C PHE A 227 24.77 9.82 16.06
N VAL A 228 25.31 9.55 14.88
CA VAL A 228 25.03 10.31 13.66
C VAL A 228 24.11 9.51 12.77
N ILE A 229 22.87 9.96 12.59
CA ILE A 229 21.95 9.33 11.64
C ILE A 229 21.91 10.11 10.32
N TRP A 230 21.42 9.46 9.28
CA TRP A 230 21.12 10.09 8.01
C TRP A 230 19.64 9.87 7.66
N THR A 231 19.00 10.92 7.13
CA THR A 231 17.60 10.84 6.69
C THR A 231 17.30 11.79 5.53
N THR A 232 16.44 11.36 4.62
CA THR A 232 15.84 12.19 3.57
C THR A 232 14.46 12.73 3.97
N THR A 233 13.92 12.28 5.11
CA THR A 233 12.53 12.49 5.49
C THR A 233 12.45 13.09 6.89
N THR A 234 12.67 14.40 6.98
CA THR A 234 12.78 15.11 8.26
C THR A 234 11.50 15.08 9.09
N TRP A 235 10.34 15.07 8.42
CA TRP A 235 9.03 15.05 9.10
C TRP A 235 8.75 13.76 9.88
N THR A 236 9.56 12.69 9.70
CA THR A 236 9.43 11.44 10.48
C THR A 236 10.20 11.48 11.80
N LEU A 237 11.07 12.48 12.00
CA LEU A 237 11.83 12.61 13.25
C LEU A 237 10.96 12.67 14.52
N PRO A 238 9.75 13.29 14.55
CA PRO A 238 8.88 13.18 15.73
C PRO A 238 8.51 11.75 16.12
N ALA A 239 8.49 10.84 15.15
CA ALA A 239 8.22 9.42 15.33
C ALA A 239 9.47 8.58 15.64
N ASN A 240 10.64 9.20 15.78
CA ASN A 240 11.86 8.51 16.15
C ASN A 240 11.73 7.87 17.53
N GLU A 241 11.93 6.54 17.59
CA GLU A 241 11.92 5.76 18.83
C GLU A 241 13.20 4.93 18.97
N ALA A 242 13.94 4.73 17.87
CA ALA A 242 15.19 4.01 17.87
C ALA A 242 16.19 4.54 16.83
N ILE A 243 17.45 4.19 17.04
CA ILE A 243 18.52 4.20 16.04
C ILE A 243 18.90 2.75 15.82
N CYS A 244 18.82 2.29 14.55
CA CYS A 244 19.14 0.93 14.18
C CYS A 244 20.57 0.85 13.65
N LEU A 245 21.35 -0.08 14.19
CA LEU A 245 22.70 -0.43 13.75
C LEU A 245 22.68 -1.85 13.14
N ASN A 246 23.71 -2.20 12.39
CA ASN A 246 23.92 -3.57 11.97
C ASN A 246 24.96 -4.25 12.89
N GLY A 247 24.57 -5.37 13.51
CA GLY A 247 25.44 -6.09 14.44
C GLY A 247 26.69 -6.69 13.81
N GLN A 248 26.73 -6.83 12.48
CA GLN A 248 27.87 -7.37 11.73
C GLN A 248 28.86 -6.29 11.28
N PHE A 249 28.51 -4.99 11.45
CA PHE A 249 29.37 -3.89 11.06
C PHE A 249 30.17 -3.36 12.24
N GLU A 250 31.26 -2.71 11.92
CA GLU A 250 32.11 -2.01 12.88
C GLU A 250 31.79 -0.52 12.87
N TYR A 251 31.81 0.09 14.04
CA TYR A 251 31.52 1.50 14.27
C TYR A 251 32.73 2.18 14.92
N SER A 252 33.03 3.38 14.49
CA SER A 252 34.15 4.17 14.99
C SER A 252 33.68 5.36 15.80
N PHE A 253 34.52 5.77 16.75
CA PHE A 253 34.41 7.05 17.44
C PHE A 253 35.18 8.12 16.67
N VAL A 254 34.46 9.03 16.04
CA VAL A 254 35.04 10.11 15.23
C VAL A 254 35.04 11.39 16.06
N LYS A 255 36.23 11.86 16.43
CA LYS A 255 36.42 13.09 17.19
C LYS A 255 36.43 14.30 16.25
N ILE A 256 35.58 15.26 16.53
CA ILE A 256 35.46 16.54 15.84
C ILE A 256 35.49 17.64 16.91
N GLY A 257 36.57 18.38 16.99
CA GLY A 257 36.80 19.29 18.12
C GLY A 257 36.85 18.54 19.44
N ASP A 258 35.93 18.84 20.36
CA ASP A 258 35.82 18.20 21.68
C ASP A 258 34.73 17.13 21.76
N GLU A 259 34.02 16.88 20.67
CA GLU A 259 32.88 15.94 20.60
C GLU A 259 33.23 14.66 19.88
N PHE A 260 32.52 13.59 20.19
CA PHE A 260 32.70 12.25 19.61
C PHE A 260 31.42 11.82 18.88
N HIS A 261 31.59 11.28 17.66
CA HIS A 261 30.49 10.93 16.77
C HIS A 261 30.60 9.46 16.39
N ILE A 262 29.54 8.70 16.65
CA ILE A 262 29.46 7.25 16.35
C ILE A 262 28.82 7.07 14.97
N MET A 263 29.51 6.39 14.08
CA MET A 263 29.06 6.00 12.75
C MET A 263 29.82 4.78 12.25
N ALA A 264 29.28 4.08 11.23
CA ALA A 264 29.95 2.93 10.66
C ALA A 264 31.34 3.28 10.12
N THR A 265 32.34 2.49 10.44
CA THR A 265 33.76 2.74 10.14
C THR A 265 34.01 2.97 8.66
N GLU A 266 33.38 2.15 7.79
CA GLU A 266 33.53 2.25 6.34
C GLU A 266 32.92 3.56 5.76
N LEU A 267 31.96 4.14 6.45
CA LEU A 267 31.25 5.36 6.01
C LEU A 267 31.85 6.65 6.57
N VAL A 268 32.79 6.59 7.49
CA VAL A 268 33.36 7.80 8.13
C VAL A 268 33.81 8.84 7.09
N LYS A 269 34.62 8.40 6.12
CA LYS A 269 35.14 9.32 5.11
C LYS A 269 34.01 9.96 4.28
N SER A 270 33.06 9.18 3.80
CA SER A 270 31.94 9.69 2.98
C SER A 270 31.04 10.64 3.75
N VAL A 271 30.79 10.39 5.04
CA VAL A 271 30.01 11.27 5.91
C VAL A 271 30.77 12.59 6.14
N MET A 272 32.07 12.54 6.43
CA MET A 272 32.89 13.74 6.64
C MET A 272 32.96 14.60 5.37
N ASP A 273 33.18 13.97 4.22
CA ASP A 273 33.18 14.65 2.92
C ASP A 273 31.82 15.32 2.64
N ALA A 274 30.70 14.61 2.88
CA ALA A 274 29.35 15.11 2.69
C ALA A 274 28.99 16.25 3.66
N CYS A 275 29.54 16.25 4.86
CA CYS A 275 29.38 17.30 5.88
C CYS A 275 30.38 18.44 5.73
N HIS A 276 31.33 18.39 4.76
CA HIS A 276 32.41 19.36 4.57
C HIS A 276 33.31 19.54 5.81
N ILE A 277 33.58 18.42 6.53
CA ILE A 277 34.40 18.38 7.73
C ILE A 277 35.79 17.80 7.38
N GLU A 278 36.80 18.65 7.36
CA GLU A 278 38.16 18.26 7.00
C GLU A 278 39.00 17.81 8.23
N ASN A 279 38.73 18.39 9.39
CA ASN A 279 39.51 18.18 10.62
C ASN A 279 38.73 17.20 11.54
N TYR A 280 39.07 15.95 11.48
CA TYR A 280 38.54 14.89 12.35
C TYR A 280 39.60 13.83 12.64
N GLU A 281 39.40 13.05 13.69
CA GLU A 281 40.27 11.95 14.12
C GLU A 281 39.42 10.73 14.48
N ILE A 282 39.81 9.53 14.00
CA ILE A 282 39.22 8.27 14.47
C ILE A 282 39.97 7.86 15.74
N VAL A 283 39.21 7.70 16.84
CA VAL A 283 39.79 7.44 18.16
C VAL A 283 39.56 5.99 18.56
N GLY A 284 40.62 5.28 18.91
CA GLY A 284 40.55 3.89 19.35
C GLY A 284 40.35 2.91 18.20
N GLU A 285 40.12 1.65 18.58
CA GLU A 285 39.79 0.58 17.62
C GLU A 285 38.27 0.58 17.31
N PRO A 286 37.88 0.16 16.10
CA PRO A 286 36.46 -0.01 15.76
C PRO A 286 35.74 -0.98 16.72
N VAL A 287 34.47 -0.73 16.96
CA VAL A 287 33.62 -1.48 17.90
C VAL A 287 32.50 -2.18 17.14
N PRO A 288 32.28 -3.49 17.32
CA PRO A 288 31.15 -4.18 16.72
C PRO A 288 29.80 -3.55 17.10
N GLY A 289 28.89 -3.44 16.13
CA GLY A 289 27.56 -2.85 16.36
C GLY A 289 26.77 -3.51 17.48
N THR A 290 27.02 -4.80 17.76
CA THR A 290 26.39 -5.53 18.86
C THR A 290 26.71 -4.98 20.25
N GLU A 291 27.84 -4.32 20.44
CA GLU A 291 28.18 -3.74 21.74
C GLU A 291 27.36 -2.50 22.09
N PHE A 292 26.82 -1.80 21.09
CA PHE A 292 25.95 -0.61 21.28
C PHE A 292 24.50 -0.95 21.55
N GLU A 293 24.09 -2.22 21.47
CA GLU A 293 22.71 -2.64 21.64
C GLU A 293 22.16 -2.21 23.00
N LEU A 294 20.93 -1.67 23.01
CA LEU A 294 20.21 -1.15 24.17
C LEU A 294 20.82 0.12 24.80
N MET A 295 21.82 0.74 24.20
CA MET A 295 22.18 2.10 24.58
C MET A 295 20.99 3.03 24.41
N ARG A 296 21.02 4.19 25.10
CA ARG A 296 19.98 5.19 25.02
C ARG A 296 20.55 6.49 24.52
N TYR A 297 19.70 7.29 23.87
CA TYR A 297 20.04 8.64 23.41
C TYR A 297 18.86 9.59 23.64
N ASN A 298 19.16 10.88 23.80
CA ASN A 298 18.16 11.91 23.87
C ASN A 298 17.61 12.22 22.49
N HIS A 299 16.29 12.32 22.36
CA HIS A 299 15.67 12.82 21.14
C HIS A 299 16.07 14.27 20.87
N VAL A 300 16.25 14.65 19.60
CA VAL A 300 16.84 15.95 19.22
C VAL A 300 16.03 17.18 19.63
N TYR A 301 14.73 17.07 19.87
CA TYR A 301 13.86 18.17 20.31
C TYR A 301 12.65 17.76 21.16
N LEU A 302 12.31 16.50 21.23
CA LEU A 302 11.23 16.01 22.13
C LEU A 302 11.82 15.57 23.47
N PRO A 303 11.11 15.76 24.60
CA PRO A 303 11.59 15.34 25.91
C PRO A 303 11.42 13.84 26.14
N LYS A 304 12.10 13.05 25.29
CA LYS A 304 12.10 11.58 25.37
C LYS A 304 13.46 11.02 25.00
N GLU A 305 13.69 9.78 25.40
CA GLU A 305 14.87 9.00 25.02
C GLU A 305 14.47 7.91 24.03
N GLY A 306 15.37 7.62 23.08
CA GLY A 306 15.26 6.50 22.15
C GLY A 306 16.20 5.34 22.49
N TRP A 307 16.08 4.25 21.79
CA TRP A 307 16.83 3.03 21.95
C TRP A 307 17.79 2.78 20.79
N VAL A 308 18.97 2.27 21.07
CA VAL A 308 19.83 1.67 20.02
C VAL A 308 19.43 0.21 19.87
N ILE A 309 19.09 -0.21 18.66
CA ILE A 309 18.64 -1.55 18.30
C ILE A 309 19.43 -2.10 17.13
N LEU A 310 19.32 -3.42 16.86
CA LEU A 310 20.04 -4.07 15.77
C LEU A 310 19.08 -4.56 14.68
N GLY A 311 19.49 -4.38 13.41
CA GLY A 311 18.72 -4.82 12.26
C GLY A 311 19.56 -5.06 11.02
N ASP A 312 19.24 -6.12 10.29
CA ASP A 312 20.00 -6.57 9.11
C ASP A 312 19.74 -5.68 7.86
N HIS A 313 18.72 -4.81 7.89
CA HIS A 313 18.39 -3.89 6.81
C HIS A 313 19.31 -2.67 6.72
N VAL A 314 20.12 -2.43 7.74
CA VAL A 314 21.14 -1.37 7.71
C VAL A 314 22.28 -1.79 6.77
N THR A 315 22.59 -0.94 5.80
CA THR A 315 23.61 -1.17 4.77
C THR A 315 24.74 -0.15 4.83
N LEU A 316 25.83 -0.40 4.10
CA LEU A 316 26.97 0.52 3.94
C LEU A 316 26.97 1.26 2.59
N GLU A 317 25.84 1.20 1.84
CA GLU A 317 25.76 1.83 0.51
C GLU A 317 25.61 3.35 0.59
N SER A 318 24.97 3.84 1.67
CA SER A 318 24.72 5.27 1.87
C SER A 318 24.47 5.60 3.35
N GLY A 319 24.51 6.89 3.67
CA GLY A 319 24.22 7.37 5.03
C GLY A 319 25.41 7.25 5.97
N SER A 320 25.15 6.92 7.23
CA SER A 320 26.15 6.85 8.31
C SER A 320 26.27 5.45 8.94
N GLY A 321 25.49 4.47 8.49
CA GLY A 321 25.37 3.16 9.14
C GLY A 321 24.57 3.18 10.45
N CYS A 322 24.03 4.34 10.83
CA CYS A 322 23.10 4.52 11.94
C CYS A 322 21.76 5.00 11.35
N VAL A 323 20.76 4.12 11.33
CA VAL A 323 19.47 4.40 10.69
C VAL A 323 18.46 4.93 11.70
N HIS A 324 17.97 6.16 11.42
CA HIS A 324 16.80 6.70 12.11
C HIS A 324 15.61 5.76 11.94
N THR A 325 15.06 5.29 13.06
CA THR A 325 14.00 4.28 13.04
C THR A 325 12.69 4.83 13.61
N ALA A 326 11.66 4.84 12.75
CA ALA A 326 10.31 5.28 13.04
C ALA A 326 9.31 4.18 12.64
N GLY A 327 9.04 3.24 13.52
CA GLY A 327 8.22 2.05 13.23
C GLY A 327 6.79 2.34 12.74
N GLY A 328 6.30 3.57 12.92
CA GLY A 328 5.03 4.03 12.36
C GLY A 328 5.09 4.47 10.89
N HIS A 329 6.29 4.65 10.32
CA HIS A 329 6.51 5.29 9.01
C HIS A 329 7.48 4.55 8.09
N GLY A 330 7.84 3.31 8.41
CA GLY A 330 8.69 2.45 7.59
C GLY A 330 8.37 0.98 7.83
N VAL A 331 8.40 0.15 6.78
CA VAL A 331 8.11 -1.29 6.90
C VAL A 331 9.27 -1.99 7.59
N ASP A 332 10.51 -1.69 7.21
CA ASP A 332 11.70 -2.28 7.84
C ASP A 332 11.85 -1.80 9.28
N ASP A 333 11.59 -0.52 9.54
CA ASP A 333 11.55 0.07 10.88
C ASP A 333 10.51 -0.64 11.76
N PHE A 334 9.31 -0.87 11.22
CA PHE A 334 8.26 -1.60 11.92
C PHE A 334 8.71 -3.03 12.26
N ASN A 335 9.24 -3.75 11.28
CA ASN A 335 9.65 -5.14 11.44
C ASN A 335 10.77 -5.29 12.47
N VAL A 336 11.75 -4.39 12.48
CA VAL A 336 12.82 -4.43 13.48
C VAL A 336 12.30 -4.06 14.87
N CYS A 337 11.42 -3.05 15.00
CA CYS A 337 10.81 -2.69 16.27
C CYS A 337 9.98 -3.83 16.89
N GLN A 338 9.39 -4.73 16.07
CA GLN A 338 8.67 -5.90 16.60
C GLN A 338 9.58 -6.88 17.37
N LYS A 339 10.90 -6.87 17.11
CA LYS A 339 11.88 -7.67 17.87
C LYS A 339 12.19 -7.06 19.24
N TYR A 340 11.85 -5.80 19.46
CA TYR A 340 12.15 -5.02 20.67
C TYR A 340 10.84 -4.48 21.32
N PRO A 341 10.18 -5.26 22.20
CA PRO A 341 8.88 -4.87 22.77
C PRO A 341 8.88 -3.56 23.58
N GLN A 342 10.05 -3.09 23.99
CA GLN A 342 10.23 -1.82 24.71
C GLN A 342 10.22 -0.60 23.76
N VAL A 343 10.39 -0.80 22.45
CA VAL A 343 10.37 0.28 21.46
C VAL A 343 8.93 0.50 20.99
N PRO A 344 8.30 1.64 21.28
CA PRO A 344 6.93 1.91 20.88
C PRO A 344 6.79 2.17 19.40
N ILE A 345 5.60 1.94 18.86
CA ILE A 345 5.24 2.34 17.49
C ILE A 345 4.44 3.65 17.58
N THR A 346 5.10 4.76 17.30
CA THR A 346 4.51 6.10 17.36
C THR A 346 4.11 6.59 15.98
N VAL A 347 2.89 7.13 15.86
CA VAL A 347 2.32 7.66 14.60
C VAL A 347 1.87 9.10 14.82
N PRO A 348 2.75 10.09 14.72
CA PRO A 348 2.43 11.50 14.96
C PRO A 348 1.79 12.19 13.74
N VAL A 349 1.12 11.45 12.87
CA VAL A 349 0.50 11.98 11.64
C VAL A 349 -0.93 11.48 11.51
N ASP A 350 -1.87 12.39 11.25
CA ASP A 350 -3.28 12.08 11.03
C ASP A 350 -3.57 11.60 9.60
N ASP A 351 -4.84 11.33 9.29
CA ASP A 351 -5.29 10.83 7.99
C ASP A 351 -5.06 11.85 6.84
N GLY A 352 -5.03 13.13 7.14
CA GLY A 352 -4.78 14.21 6.19
C GLY A 352 -3.30 14.57 6.01
N GLY A 353 -2.38 13.86 6.68
CA GLY A 353 -0.95 14.15 6.63
C GLY A 353 -0.54 15.34 7.48
N TYR A 354 -1.32 15.69 8.51
CA TYR A 354 -0.97 16.72 9.46
C TYR A 354 -0.34 16.09 10.70
N LEU A 355 0.70 16.74 11.20
CA LEU A 355 1.36 16.35 12.45
C LEU A 355 0.40 16.57 13.63
N THR A 356 0.29 15.57 14.50
CA THR A 356 -0.54 15.60 15.71
C THR A 356 0.23 16.18 16.90
N GLU A 357 -0.43 16.31 18.06
CA GLU A 357 0.18 16.76 19.33
C GLU A 357 1.43 15.95 19.72
N LEU A 358 1.55 14.70 19.24
CA LEU A 358 2.74 13.87 19.45
C LEU A 358 4.01 14.44 18.81
N ALA A 359 3.89 15.35 17.84
CA ALA A 359 5.01 16.03 17.21
C ALA A 359 5.46 17.29 17.96
N GLY A 360 4.86 17.59 19.12
CA GLY A 360 5.18 18.75 19.93
C GLY A 360 4.91 20.07 19.20
N LYS A 361 5.89 20.96 19.14
CA LYS A 361 5.75 22.31 18.53
C LYS A 361 5.40 22.32 17.03
N TYR A 362 5.48 21.18 16.36
CA TYR A 362 5.15 21.04 14.93
C TYR A 362 3.72 20.56 14.69
N ALA A 363 2.92 20.35 15.74
CA ALA A 363 1.52 19.95 15.64
C ALA A 363 0.73 20.89 14.72
N GLY A 364 -0.15 20.33 13.90
CA GLY A 364 -0.98 21.06 12.93
C GLY A 364 -0.29 21.42 11.62
N GLN A 365 1.01 21.19 11.48
CA GLN A 365 1.71 21.38 10.20
C GLN A 365 1.51 20.14 9.30
N ARG A 366 1.39 20.37 7.99
CA ARG A 366 1.41 19.28 7.00
C ARG A 366 2.84 18.74 6.85
N VAL A 367 2.99 17.44 6.73
CA VAL A 367 4.30 16.75 6.70
C VAL A 367 5.30 17.37 5.71
N TRP A 368 4.85 17.76 4.52
CA TRP A 368 5.71 18.41 3.51
C TRP A 368 6.21 19.80 3.93
N ALA A 369 5.36 20.57 4.61
CA ALA A 369 5.73 21.88 5.15
C ALA A 369 6.64 21.73 6.38
N ALA A 370 6.39 20.73 7.21
CA ALA A 370 7.16 20.44 8.41
C ALA A 370 8.64 20.11 8.12
N ASN A 371 8.96 19.52 6.96
CA ASN A 371 10.34 19.25 6.56
C ASN A 371 11.22 20.52 6.69
N LYS A 372 10.74 21.63 6.15
CA LYS A 372 11.49 22.91 6.16
C LYS A 372 11.61 23.50 7.57
N THR A 373 10.52 23.43 8.33
CA THR A 373 10.49 23.98 9.69
C THR A 373 11.39 23.19 10.63
N ILE A 374 11.31 21.86 10.58
CA ILE A 374 12.13 20.96 11.41
C ILE A 374 13.60 21.13 11.03
N LEU A 375 13.92 21.16 9.74
CA LEU A 375 15.30 21.36 9.29
C LEU A 375 15.90 22.70 9.78
N ALA A 376 15.14 23.78 9.68
CA ALA A 376 15.60 25.09 10.17
C ALA A 376 15.91 25.06 11.67
N ASP A 377 15.01 24.48 12.47
CA ASP A 377 15.18 24.39 13.93
C ASP A 377 16.36 23.49 14.33
N LEU A 378 16.55 22.38 13.62
CA LEU A 378 17.68 21.46 13.86
C LEU A 378 19.01 22.10 13.46
N THR A 379 19.02 22.94 12.43
CA THR A 379 20.21 23.74 12.04
C THR A 379 20.54 24.80 13.07
N GLU A 380 19.52 25.52 13.54
CA GLU A 380 19.69 26.54 14.60
C GLU A 380 20.20 25.95 15.91
N SER A 381 19.70 24.77 16.30
CA SER A 381 20.16 24.05 17.49
C SER A 381 21.53 23.39 17.35
N GLY A 382 22.14 23.41 16.15
CA GLY A 382 23.41 22.76 15.86
C GLY A 382 23.31 21.20 15.82
N ALA A 383 22.12 20.62 15.72
CA ALA A 383 21.95 19.18 15.62
C ALA A 383 22.25 18.65 14.20
N VAL A 384 22.20 19.47 13.17
CA VAL A 384 22.57 19.11 11.80
C VAL A 384 24.06 19.23 11.61
N MET A 385 24.74 18.15 11.23
CA MET A 385 26.16 18.13 10.88
C MET A 385 26.40 18.49 9.40
N GLY A 386 25.50 18.07 8.52
CA GLY A 386 25.59 18.33 7.10
C GLY A 386 24.26 18.15 6.40
N GLN A 387 24.14 18.79 5.24
CA GLN A 387 22.96 18.74 4.37
C GLN A 387 23.42 18.53 2.92
N VAL A 388 22.78 17.60 2.21
CA VAL A 388 23.07 17.33 0.80
C VAL A 388 21.76 17.31 0.05
N HIS A 389 21.65 18.11 -1.01
CA HIS A 389 20.51 18.09 -1.92
C HIS A 389 20.59 16.89 -2.85
N ILE A 390 19.54 16.08 -2.89
CA ILE A 390 19.48 14.86 -3.71
C ILE A 390 18.21 14.79 -4.52
N LYS A 391 18.29 14.10 -5.66
CA LYS A 391 17.14 13.67 -6.44
C LYS A 391 16.97 12.18 -6.25
N HIS A 392 15.76 11.74 -6.01
CA HIS A 392 15.46 10.32 -5.85
C HIS A 392 14.06 9.98 -6.39
N GLN A 393 13.85 8.69 -6.63
CA GLN A 393 12.55 8.19 -7.01
C GLN A 393 11.66 8.10 -5.77
N TYR A 394 10.53 8.82 -5.79
CA TYR A 394 9.59 8.86 -4.68
C TYR A 394 8.22 8.30 -5.10
N PRO A 395 7.52 7.56 -4.24
CA PRO A 395 6.22 7.00 -4.56
C PRO A 395 5.12 8.06 -4.53
N HIS A 396 4.30 8.06 -5.58
CA HIS A 396 3.14 8.95 -5.79
C HIS A 396 1.86 8.15 -5.89
N CYS A 397 0.75 8.77 -5.54
CA CYS A 397 -0.58 8.18 -5.67
C CYS A 397 -1.01 8.19 -7.14
N TRP A 398 -1.35 7.03 -7.70
CA TRP A 398 -1.82 6.88 -9.08
C TRP A 398 -3.09 7.69 -9.43
N ARG A 399 -3.83 8.16 -8.39
CA ARG A 399 -5.10 8.89 -8.56
C ARG A 399 -4.94 10.40 -8.57
N CYS A 400 -4.21 10.94 -7.62
CA CYS A 400 -4.01 12.38 -7.50
C CYS A 400 -2.61 12.83 -7.92
N HIS A 401 -1.70 11.88 -8.18
CA HIS A 401 -0.30 12.09 -8.58
C HIS A 401 0.52 12.90 -7.57
N HIS A 402 0.05 13.01 -6.32
CA HIS A 402 0.79 13.64 -5.23
C HIS A 402 1.64 12.61 -4.49
N PRO A 403 2.75 13.04 -3.86
CA PRO A 403 3.59 12.16 -3.06
C PRO A 403 2.78 11.54 -1.90
N ILE A 404 3.11 10.29 -1.59
CA ILE A 404 2.49 9.52 -0.51
C ILE A 404 3.41 9.44 0.70
N ILE A 405 2.88 8.90 1.80
CA ILE A 405 3.66 8.60 3.01
C ILE A 405 3.51 7.13 3.38
N PHE A 406 4.45 6.59 4.16
CA PHE A 406 4.19 5.40 4.95
C PHE A 406 3.54 5.81 6.26
N ARG A 407 2.44 5.14 6.63
CA ARG A 407 1.73 5.43 7.87
C ARG A 407 1.17 4.13 8.46
N ALA A 408 1.53 3.84 9.69
CA ALA A 408 0.92 2.73 10.41
C ALA A 408 -0.54 3.06 10.72
N THR A 409 -1.42 2.18 10.30
CA THR A 409 -2.87 2.28 10.50
C THR A 409 -3.41 0.97 11.04
N GLU A 410 -4.43 1.04 11.90
CA GLU A 410 -5.18 -0.13 12.26
C GLU A 410 -6.01 -0.61 11.08
N GLN A 411 -5.68 -1.77 10.56
CA GLN A 411 -6.33 -2.36 9.40
C GLN A 411 -6.65 -3.84 9.66
N TRP A 412 -7.52 -4.37 8.82
CA TRP A 412 -7.73 -5.81 8.72
C TRP A 412 -6.77 -6.39 7.69
N PHE A 413 -6.06 -7.42 8.08
CA PHE A 413 -5.08 -8.10 7.24
C PHE A 413 -5.50 -9.55 7.01
N CYS A 414 -5.20 -10.07 5.83
CA CYS A 414 -5.23 -11.50 5.53
C CYS A 414 -3.80 -12.03 5.49
N SER A 415 -3.50 -12.99 6.35
CA SER A 415 -2.17 -13.61 6.41
C SER A 415 -1.95 -14.52 5.22
N ILE A 416 -1.16 -14.07 4.26
CA ILE A 416 -0.76 -14.86 3.09
C ILE A 416 0.13 -16.04 3.49
N ALA A 417 0.99 -15.84 4.48
CA ALA A 417 1.91 -16.88 4.94
C ALA A 417 1.20 -18.18 5.37
N LYS A 418 -0.02 -18.09 5.93
CA LYS A 418 -0.78 -19.25 6.43
C LYS A 418 -1.27 -20.20 5.34
N PHE A 419 -1.40 -19.76 4.10
CA PHE A 419 -1.88 -20.58 2.99
C PHE A 419 -1.00 -20.51 1.74
N ARG A 420 0.19 -19.90 1.83
CA ARG A 420 1.13 -19.74 0.70
C ARG A 420 1.49 -21.07 0.07
N GLU A 421 1.78 -22.10 0.87
CA GLU A 421 2.12 -23.44 0.39
C GLU A 421 0.96 -24.10 -0.37
N ASP A 422 -0.28 -23.88 0.06
CA ASP A 422 -1.44 -24.40 -0.64
C ASP A 422 -1.68 -23.68 -1.98
N VAL A 423 -1.36 -22.39 -2.04
CA VAL A 423 -1.38 -21.63 -3.31
C VAL A 423 -0.31 -22.17 -4.27
N TYR A 424 0.90 -22.47 -3.80
CA TYR A 424 1.94 -23.06 -4.64
C TYR A 424 1.50 -24.41 -5.23
N LYS A 425 0.92 -25.29 -4.42
CA LYS A 425 0.34 -26.55 -4.90
C LYS A 425 -0.75 -26.32 -5.95
N ALA A 426 -1.62 -25.34 -5.74
CA ALA A 426 -2.67 -24.99 -6.69
C ALA A 426 -2.07 -24.47 -8.01
N ILE A 427 -1.06 -23.62 -7.97
CA ILE A 427 -0.34 -23.11 -9.16
C ILE A 427 0.23 -24.26 -9.98
N ASP A 428 0.76 -25.30 -9.33
CA ASP A 428 1.36 -26.48 -9.98
C ASP A 428 0.30 -27.35 -10.70
N THR A 429 -0.98 -27.22 -10.40
CA THR A 429 -2.07 -27.93 -11.08
C THR A 429 -2.59 -27.22 -12.34
N VAL A 430 -2.19 -25.98 -12.57
CA VAL A 430 -2.68 -25.14 -13.67
C VAL A 430 -1.84 -25.39 -14.93
N THR A 431 -2.50 -25.53 -16.08
CA THR A 431 -1.82 -25.48 -17.38
C THR A 431 -1.58 -24.01 -17.76
N TRP A 432 -0.34 -23.61 -17.84
CA TRP A 432 0.07 -22.24 -18.13
C TRP A 432 0.32 -22.04 -19.64
N MET A 433 -0.27 -20.99 -20.20
CA MET A 433 0.01 -20.52 -21.53
C MET A 433 0.17 -18.99 -21.55
N PRO A 434 1.38 -18.47 -21.72
CA PRO A 434 2.68 -19.16 -21.90
C PRO A 434 3.23 -19.76 -20.60
N ASP A 435 4.13 -20.74 -20.71
CA ASP A 435 4.69 -21.51 -19.58
C ASP A 435 5.36 -20.64 -18.51
N TRP A 436 5.99 -19.56 -18.89
CA TRP A 436 6.63 -18.62 -17.94
C TRP A 436 5.64 -17.98 -16.94
N GLY A 437 4.33 -18.06 -17.21
CA GLY A 437 3.28 -17.61 -16.30
C GLY A 437 3.32 -18.32 -14.95
N HIS A 438 3.73 -19.61 -14.95
CA HIS A 438 3.90 -20.42 -13.75
C HIS A 438 4.91 -19.78 -12.77
N ASP A 439 6.14 -19.54 -13.23
CA ASP A 439 7.21 -19.02 -12.38
C ASP A 439 6.94 -17.57 -11.96
N ARG A 440 6.34 -16.78 -12.85
CA ARG A 440 5.91 -15.43 -12.52
C ARG A 440 4.86 -15.42 -11.39
N MET A 441 3.85 -16.30 -11.47
CA MET A 441 2.82 -16.39 -10.44
C MET A 441 3.41 -16.85 -9.09
N LYS A 442 4.30 -17.85 -9.11
CA LYS A 442 5.01 -18.27 -7.88
C LYS A 442 5.84 -17.15 -7.27
N GLY A 443 6.57 -16.38 -8.09
CA GLY A 443 7.32 -15.21 -7.64
C GLY A 443 6.42 -14.17 -6.99
N MET A 444 5.32 -13.81 -7.63
CA MET A 444 4.34 -12.85 -7.08
C MET A 444 3.76 -13.30 -5.73
N VAL A 445 3.52 -14.58 -5.54
CA VAL A 445 3.01 -15.12 -4.26
C VAL A 445 4.11 -15.19 -3.20
N ARG A 446 5.36 -15.53 -3.60
CA ARG A 446 6.52 -15.59 -2.69
C ARG A 446 6.77 -14.25 -2.02
N ASP A 447 6.80 -13.20 -2.82
CA ASP A 447 7.22 -11.87 -2.40
C ASP A 447 6.06 -11.03 -1.85
N ARG A 448 4.83 -11.61 -1.84
CA ARG A 448 3.64 -10.91 -1.36
C ARG A 448 3.58 -10.89 0.16
N ASN A 449 3.47 -9.67 0.68
CA ASN A 449 3.14 -9.40 2.08
C ASN A 449 1.68 -9.76 2.38
N ASP A 450 1.31 -9.73 3.68
CA ASP A 450 -0.08 -9.91 4.09
C ASP A 450 -0.99 -8.92 3.34
N TRP A 451 -2.10 -9.45 2.84
CA TRP A 451 -3.07 -8.64 2.13
C TRP A 451 -3.90 -7.84 3.13
N TRP A 452 -3.82 -6.53 3.06
CA TRP A 452 -4.66 -5.67 3.86
C TRP A 452 -5.99 -5.37 3.14
N HIS A 453 -7.08 -5.36 3.94
CA HIS A 453 -8.38 -4.98 3.42
C HIS A 453 -8.52 -3.46 3.55
N GLN A 454 -8.64 -2.81 2.42
CA GLN A 454 -8.92 -1.36 2.36
C GLN A 454 -10.12 -1.02 3.25
N PRO A 455 -10.03 0.02 4.11
CA PRO A 455 -11.24 0.55 4.72
C PRO A 455 -12.20 0.93 3.60
N PRO A 456 -13.50 0.64 3.75
CA PRO A 456 -14.44 0.86 2.68
C PRO A 456 -14.45 2.33 2.27
N ALA A 457 -14.29 2.60 0.98
CA ALA A 457 -14.92 3.75 0.36
C ALA A 457 -16.39 3.78 0.82
N HIS A 458 -17.03 4.92 0.91
CA HIS A 458 -18.38 5.04 1.48
C HIS A 458 -19.44 4.22 0.72
N LEU A 459 -19.09 3.70 -0.45
CA LEU A 459 -19.94 2.85 -1.29
C LEU A 459 -19.71 1.36 -0.96
N GLY A 460 -20.80 0.64 -0.72
CA GLY A 460 -20.84 -0.82 -0.80
C GLY A 460 -20.35 -1.64 0.37
N ARG A 461 -19.90 -1.07 1.51
CA ARG A 461 -19.36 -1.85 2.63
C ARG A 461 -19.91 -1.54 4.02
N ALA A 462 -21.15 -1.02 4.13
CA ALA A 462 -21.75 -0.76 5.44
C ALA A 462 -21.92 -2.03 6.27
N HIS A 463 -22.21 -3.16 5.63
CA HIS A 463 -22.43 -4.45 6.28
C HIS A 463 -21.15 -5.10 6.79
N SER A 464 -20.02 -4.91 6.11
CA SER A 464 -18.74 -5.44 6.57
C SER A 464 -18.28 -4.86 7.92
N ARG A 465 -18.68 -3.63 8.24
CA ARG A 465 -18.32 -2.98 9.52
C ARG A 465 -19.05 -3.61 10.71
N ILE A 466 -20.30 -4.03 10.54
CA ILE A 466 -21.09 -4.71 11.59
C ILE A 466 -20.57 -6.13 11.80
N LEU A 467 -20.35 -6.87 10.72
CA LEU A 467 -19.76 -8.22 10.78
C LEU A 467 -18.31 -8.22 11.29
N LEU A 468 -17.52 -7.22 10.92
CA LEU A 468 -16.16 -7.05 11.44
C LEU A 468 -16.14 -6.80 12.95
N GLN A 469 -17.16 -6.11 13.49
CA GLN A 469 -17.29 -5.93 14.94
C GLN A 469 -17.73 -7.23 15.65
N GLU A 470 -18.63 -8.01 15.07
CA GLU A 470 -19.06 -9.31 15.62
C GLU A 470 -17.97 -10.37 15.49
N VAL A 471 -17.27 -10.43 14.35
CA VAL A 471 -16.13 -11.33 14.16
C VAL A 471 -14.97 -10.93 15.06
N ALA A 472 -14.72 -9.64 15.29
CA ALA A 472 -13.70 -9.17 16.23
C ALA A 472 -14.00 -9.58 17.68
N ALA A 473 -15.28 -9.69 18.05
CA ALA A 473 -15.69 -10.16 19.37
C ALA A 473 -15.49 -11.68 19.56
N THR A 474 -15.42 -12.45 18.46
CA THR A 474 -15.28 -13.91 18.48
C THR A 474 -13.86 -14.41 18.19
N LEU A 475 -12.97 -13.57 17.64
CA LEU A 475 -11.58 -13.94 17.41
C LEU A 475 -10.79 -13.86 18.72
N PRO A 476 -9.93 -14.87 19.02
CA PRO A 476 -9.03 -14.78 20.16
C PRO A 476 -8.12 -13.55 19.97
N HIS A 477 -8.16 -12.65 20.93
CA HIS A 477 -7.23 -11.54 20.99
C HIS A 477 -5.80 -12.09 21.03
N HIS A 478 -5.06 -12.01 19.93
CA HIS A 478 -3.62 -12.02 20.00
C HIS A 478 -3.25 -10.75 20.78
N ARG A 479 -2.92 -10.93 22.05
CA ARG A 479 -2.45 -9.85 22.92
C ARG A 479 -1.23 -9.21 22.27
N CYS A 480 -1.41 -8.04 21.70
CA CYS A 480 -0.31 -7.08 21.63
C CYS A 480 0.06 -6.78 23.07
N HIS A 481 1.21 -7.28 23.53
CA HIS A 481 1.80 -6.91 24.79
C HIS A 481 2.28 -5.46 24.70
N HIS A 482 1.37 -4.51 24.81
CA HIS A 482 1.70 -3.13 25.12
C HIS A 482 0.82 -2.68 26.28
N GLN A 483 1.46 -2.51 27.44
CA GLN A 483 0.92 -1.77 28.57
C GLN A 483 0.68 -0.33 28.09
N GLY A 484 -0.56 0.01 27.76
CA GLY A 484 -0.94 1.36 27.34
C GLY A 484 -2.33 1.49 26.74
N CYS A 485 -2.93 0.43 26.25
CA CYS A 485 -4.29 0.46 25.69
C CYS A 485 -5.33 -0.18 26.60
N GLN A 486 -5.49 0.35 27.80
CA GLN A 486 -6.66 0.10 28.64
C GLN A 486 -7.58 1.32 28.59
N ARG A 487 -8.46 1.37 27.57
CA ARG A 487 -9.75 2.05 27.71
C ARG A 487 -10.85 1.05 27.42
N PRO A 488 -11.76 0.78 28.38
CA PRO A 488 -12.91 -0.07 28.11
C PRO A 488 -13.84 0.64 27.13
N VAL A 489 -14.23 -0.07 26.07
CA VAL A 489 -15.28 0.37 25.15
C VAL A 489 -16.59 0.36 25.93
N PRO A 490 -17.37 1.46 25.98
CA PRO A 490 -18.65 1.47 26.66
C PRO A 490 -19.62 0.50 25.98
N GLN A 491 -20.22 -0.39 26.76
CA GLN A 491 -21.33 -1.23 26.33
C GLN A 491 -22.57 -0.34 26.09
N GLY A 492 -22.74 0.13 24.87
CA GLY A 492 -23.93 0.82 24.40
C GLY A 492 -24.80 -0.13 23.61
N ARG A 493 -26.02 -0.38 24.07
CA ARG A 493 -27.06 -1.11 23.35
C ARG A 493 -27.32 -0.43 21.99
N PHE A 494 -27.02 -1.13 20.91
CA PHE A 494 -27.42 -0.69 19.57
C PHE A 494 -28.83 -1.21 19.27
N ARG A 495 -29.77 -0.26 19.08
CA ARG A 495 -31.04 -0.53 18.39
C ARG A 495 -30.76 -0.56 16.91
N CYS A 496 -31.14 -1.66 16.25
CA CYS A 496 -31.30 -1.71 14.81
C CYS A 496 -32.36 -0.68 14.40
N MET A 497 -32.01 0.24 13.50
CA MET A 497 -32.95 0.89 12.60
C MET A 497 -32.62 0.43 11.19
N VAL A 498 -33.67 -0.05 10.54
CA VAL A 498 -33.79 -0.52 9.15
C VAL A 498 -33.37 0.55 8.17
#